data_ccead3012a6a75d1830ac9207f85a1c7
#
_entry.id   ccead3012a6a75d1830ac9207f85a1c7
#
_cell.length_a   1.000
_cell.length_b   1.000
_cell.length_c   1.000
_cell.angle_alpha   90.00
_cell.angle_beta   90.00
_cell.angle_gamma   90.00
#
_symmetry.space_group_name_H-M   'P 1'
#
loop_
_entity.id
_entity.type
_entity.pdbx_description
1 polymer ?
#
loop_
_entity_poly.entity_id
_entity_poly.type
_entity_poly.pdbx_seq_one_letter_code
_entity_poly.pdbx_strand_id
1 'polypeptide(L)'
;MKILIAEDDLASRKFMHKFFSEYGECDLVVDGLEAIEAYMMSIKEEEPYDLICLDIMMPKVDGIKVLKAIKELEEKNNVLLANRAKIIMTTALGETELVKEAFELGSDAYASKPIDLKKIKQVMEKLSLIG
;
A
#
# COMPACT_ATOMS: atom_id res chain seq x y z
N MET A 1 13.48 2.42 -5.38
CA MET A 1 12.02 2.27 -5.21
C MET A 1 11.56 3.04 -3.99
N LYS A 2 10.45 3.72 -4.07
CA LYS A 2 9.87 4.47 -2.95
C LYS A 2 8.61 3.74 -2.47
N ILE A 3 8.56 3.43 -1.18
CA ILE A 3 7.56 2.54 -0.60
C ILE A 3 6.85 3.24 0.56
N LEU A 4 5.51 3.19 0.56
CA LEU A 4 4.70 3.64 1.68
C LEU A 4 4.14 2.41 2.41
N ILE A 5 4.32 2.37 3.72
CA ILE A 5 3.79 1.30 4.56
C ILE A 5 2.81 1.91 5.56
N ALA A 6 1.54 1.57 5.41
CA ALA A 6 0.46 2.04 6.27
C ALA A 6 -0.01 0.87 7.16
N GLU A 7 0.37 0.89 8.43
CA GLU A 7 0.14 -0.18 9.38
C GLU A 7 0.11 0.40 10.80
N ASP A 8 -0.98 0.22 11.52
CA ASP A 8 -1.12 0.76 12.88
C ASP A 8 -0.44 -0.10 13.96
N ASP A 9 -0.27 -1.40 13.73
CA ASP A 9 0.41 -2.28 14.69
C ASP A 9 1.93 -2.08 14.63
N LEU A 10 2.52 -1.74 15.77
CA LEU A 10 3.96 -1.43 15.84
C LEU A 10 4.83 -2.61 15.41
N ALA A 11 4.53 -3.81 15.88
CA ALA A 11 5.34 -4.99 15.56
C ALA A 11 5.26 -5.32 14.06
N SER A 12 4.06 -5.30 13.49
CA SER A 12 3.85 -5.54 12.06
C SER A 12 4.55 -4.47 11.22
N ARG A 13 4.45 -3.20 11.63
CA ARG A 13 5.08 -2.10 10.92
C ARG A 13 6.61 -2.23 10.91
N LYS A 14 7.21 -2.57 12.03
CA LYS A 14 8.66 -2.79 12.12
C LYS A 14 9.11 -3.97 11.26
N PHE A 15 8.34 -5.04 11.29
CA PHE A 15 8.63 -6.24 10.50
C PHE A 15 8.61 -5.93 9.00
N MET A 16 7.59 -5.24 8.54
CA MET A 16 7.45 -4.85 7.14
C MET A 16 8.55 -3.85 6.73
N HIS A 17 8.85 -2.90 7.61
CA HIS A 17 9.91 -1.92 7.34
C HIS A 17 11.27 -2.60 7.15
N LYS A 18 11.60 -3.54 8.00
CA LYS A 18 12.85 -4.29 7.90
C LYS A 18 12.96 -5.03 6.56
N PHE A 19 11.88 -5.65 6.14
CA PHE A 19 11.85 -6.36 4.87
C PHE A 19 11.97 -5.40 3.67
N PHE A 20 11.09 -4.41 3.60
CA PHE A 20 11.02 -3.52 2.44
C PHE A 20 12.19 -2.56 2.33
N SER A 21 12.87 -2.23 3.42
CA SER A 21 14.02 -1.34 3.39
C SER A 21 15.20 -1.90 2.58
N GLU A 22 15.22 -3.20 2.33
CA GLU A 22 16.19 -3.83 1.44
C GLU A 22 15.93 -3.51 -0.04
N TYR A 23 14.71 -3.09 -0.37
CA TYR A 23 14.30 -2.82 -1.75
C TYR A 23 14.18 -1.34 -2.08
N GLY A 24 14.08 -0.48 -1.09
CA GLY A 24 13.93 0.93 -1.35
C GLY A 24 13.75 1.78 -0.10
N GLU A 25 13.50 3.06 -0.33
CA GLU A 25 13.20 4.02 0.72
C GLU A 25 11.76 3.84 1.20
N CYS A 26 11.57 3.71 2.51
CA CYS A 26 10.28 3.46 3.12
C CYS A 26 9.81 4.64 3.96
N ASP A 27 8.57 5.06 3.75
CA ASP A 27 7.86 5.97 4.63
C ASP A 27 6.84 5.16 5.42
N LEU A 28 6.76 5.39 6.73
CA LEU A 28 5.87 4.65 7.62
C LEU A 28 4.77 5.56 8.14
N VAL A 29 3.53 5.11 8.04
CA VAL A 29 2.38 5.82 8.59
C VAL A 29 1.53 4.85 9.42
N VAL A 30 0.75 5.40 10.37
CA VAL A 30 0.07 4.59 11.40
C VAL A 30 -1.45 4.59 11.27
N ASP A 31 -2.01 5.42 10.39
CA ASP A 31 -3.45 5.46 10.17
C ASP A 31 -3.77 5.90 8.74
N GLY A 32 -5.06 5.80 8.39
CA GLY A 32 -5.50 6.08 7.03
C GLY A 32 -5.37 7.54 6.63
N LEU A 33 -5.54 8.46 7.58
CA LEU A 33 -5.39 9.89 7.29
C LEU A 33 -3.95 10.22 6.93
N GLU A 34 -2.99 9.71 7.71
CA GLU A 34 -1.56 9.88 7.41
C GLU A 34 -1.20 9.28 6.04
N ALA A 35 -1.81 8.13 5.69
CA ALA A 35 -1.56 7.49 4.40
C ALA A 35 -2.01 8.38 3.24
N ILE A 36 -3.19 8.98 3.33
CA ILE A 36 -3.71 9.89 2.31
C ILE A 36 -2.82 11.14 2.20
N GLU A 37 -2.44 11.71 3.34
CA GLU A 37 -1.57 12.89 3.38
C GLU A 37 -0.20 12.60 2.75
N ALA A 38 0.40 11.44 3.06
CA ALA A 38 1.67 11.03 2.49
C ALA A 38 1.57 10.89 0.97
N TYR A 39 0.48 10.31 0.49
CA TYR A 39 0.26 10.16 -0.94
C TYR A 39 0.11 11.51 -1.63
N MET A 40 -0.70 12.41 -1.07
CA MET A 40 -0.90 13.76 -1.60
C MET A 40 0.44 14.51 -1.68
N MET A 41 1.26 14.41 -0.64
CA MET A 41 2.56 15.03 -0.61
C MET A 41 3.48 14.48 -1.70
N SER A 42 3.43 13.16 -1.96
CA SER A 42 4.24 12.53 -3.00
C SER A 42 3.91 13.07 -4.40
N ILE A 43 2.62 13.32 -4.66
CA ILE A 43 2.19 13.93 -5.92
C ILE A 43 2.71 15.36 -6.02
N LYS A 44 2.55 16.14 -4.96
CA LYS A 44 2.95 17.55 -4.91
C LYS A 44 4.46 17.72 -5.11
N GLU A 45 5.25 16.83 -4.52
CA GLU A 45 6.70 16.85 -4.62
C GLU A 45 7.24 16.18 -5.89
N GLU A 46 6.37 15.62 -6.71
CA GLU A 46 6.74 14.86 -7.91
C GLU A 46 7.67 13.69 -7.61
N GLU A 47 7.48 13.07 -6.44
CA GLU A 47 8.20 11.87 -6.01
C GLU A 47 7.20 10.75 -5.71
N PRO A 48 6.62 10.13 -6.75
CA PRO A 48 5.55 9.15 -6.56
C PRO A 48 6.04 7.89 -5.85
N TYR A 49 5.15 7.26 -5.09
CA TYR A 49 5.41 5.95 -4.54
C TYR A 49 5.31 4.88 -5.64
N ASP A 50 6.23 3.94 -5.61
CA ASP A 50 6.19 2.77 -6.49
C ASP A 50 5.31 1.68 -5.91
N LEU A 51 5.31 1.55 -4.59
CA LEU A 51 4.57 0.54 -3.86
C LEU A 51 3.93 1.14 -2.62
N ILE A 52 2.68 0.79 -2.39
CA ILE A 52 1.96 1.13 -1.15
C ILE A 52 1.45 -0.18 -0.54
N CYS A 53 1.90 -0.48 0.68
CA CYS A 53 1.36 -1.57 1.48
C CYS A 53 0.36 -0.96 2.45
N LEU A 54 -0.90 -1.36 2.34
CA LEU A 54 -2.02 -0.70 2.97
C LEU A 54 -2.85 -1.70 3.77
N ASP A 55 -2.84 -1.56 5.09
CA ASP A 55 -3.67 -2.39 5.97
C ASP A 55 -5.15 -2.00 5.78
N ILE A 56 -6.02 -2.99 5.65
CA ILE A 56 -7.46 -2.75 5.52
C ILE A 56 -8.03 -2.15 6.79
N MET A 57 -7.67 -2.70 7.96
CA MET A 57 -8.22 -2.27 9.25
C MET A 57 -7.27 -1.29 9.94
N MET A 58 -7.54 0.00 9.77
CA MET A 58 -6.75 1.08 10.40
C MET A 58 -7.66 2.10 11.06
N PRO A 59 -7.15 2.80 12.12
CA PRO A 59 -7.87 3.92 12.73
C PRO A 59 -8.09 5.09 11.77
N LYS A 60 -9.05 5.93 12.10
CA LYS A 60 -9.45 7.17 11.41
C LYS A 60 -10.08 6.92 10.05
N VAL A 61 -9.31 6.43 9.09
CA VAL A 61 -9.82 6.07 7.76
C VAL A 61 -9.33 4.66 7.46
N ASP A 62 -10.24 3.73 7.19
CA ASP A 62 -9.87 2.35 6.88
C ASP A 62 -9.18 2.23 5.51
N GLY A 63 -8.49 1.11 5.29
CA GLY A 63 -7.70 0.91 4.07
C GLY A 63 -8.50 0.92 2.78
N ILE A 64 -9.75 0.50 2.80
CA ILE A 64 -10.61 0.54 1.60
C ILE A 64 -10.87 1.99 1.19
N LYS A 65 -11.19 2.85 2.16
CA LYS A 65 -11.41 4.28 1.90
C LYS A 65 -10.13 4.98 1.46
N VAL A 66 -8.99 4.59 2.03
CA VAL A 66 -7.69 5.12 1.60
C VAL A 66 -7.40 4.73 0.15
N LEU A 67 -7.63 3.48 -0.20
CA LEU A 67 -7.45 2.99 -1.58
C LEU A 67 -8.30 3.81 -2.55
N LYS A 68 -9.56 4.02 -2.21
CA LYS A 68 -10.47 4.81 -3.04
C LYS A 68 -9.97 6.25 -3.21
N ALA A 69 -9.52 6.86 -2.11
CA ALA A 69 -8.99 8.22 -2.14
C ALA A 69 -7.73 8.32 -3.03
N ILE A 70 -6.83 7.35 -2.93
CA ILE A 70 -5.63 7.30 -3.76
C ILE A 70 -5.99 7.22 -5.24
N LYS A 71 -6.92 6.34 -5.59
CA LYS A 71 -7.35 6.17 -6.99
C LYS A 71 -8.01 7.44 -7.53
N GLU A 72 -8.82 8.11 -6.73
CA GLU A 72 -9.43 9.39 -7.11
C GLU A 72 -8.37 10.48 -7.30
N LEU A 73 -7.35 10.52 -6.45
CA LEU A 73 -6.25 11.48 -6.57
C LEU A 73 -5.40 11.21 -7.81
N GLU A 74 -5.17 9.95 -8.14
CA GLU A 74 -4.45 9.59 -9.37
C GLU A 74 -5.17 10.12 -10.60
N GLU A 75 -6.48 9.92 -10.67
CA GLU A 75 -7.28 10.41 -11.80
C GLU A 75 -7.36 11.94 -11.82
N LYS A 76 -7.64 12.56 -10.69
CA LYS A 76 -7.76 14.02 -10.58
C LYS A 76 -6.49 14.75 -10.99
N ASN A 77 -5.33 14.19 -10.69
CA ASN A 77 -4.04 14.78 -10.99
C ASN A 77 -3.44 14.26 -12.30
N ASN A 78 -4.21 13.49 -13.08
CA ASN A 78 -3.79 12.93 -14.37
C ASN A 78 -2.48 12.17 -14.29
N VAL A 79 -2.31 11.38 -13.22
CA VAL A 79 -1.11 10.57 -13.03
C VAL A 79 -1.05 9.51 -14.13
N LEU A 80 0.05 9.47 -14.87
CA LEU A 80 0.25 8.48 -15.93
C LEU A 80 0.24 7.07 -15.35
N LEU A 81 -0.32 6.10 -16.08
CA LEU A 81 -0.39 4.72 -15.64
C LEU A 81 0.97 4.17 -15.19
N ALA A 82 2.03 4.53 -15.90
CA ALA A 82 3.39 4.11 -15.56
C ALA A 82 3.89 4.65 -14.21
N ASN A 83 3.29 5.75 -13.73
CA ASN A 83 3.68 6.41 -12.48
C ASN A 83 2.72 6.14 -11.33
N ARG A 84 1.66 5.35 -11.57
CA ARG A 84 0.73 4.99 -10.50
C ARG A 84 1.34 3.94 -9.60
N ALA A 85 1.13 4.09 -8.28
CA ALA A 85 1.65 3.15 -7.30
C ALA A 85 0.98 1.79 -7.44
N LYS A 86 1.75 0.72 -7.27
CA LYS A 86 1.19 -0.61 -7.06
C LYS A 86 0.72 -0.69 -5.62
N ILE A 87 -0.46 -1.24 -5.39
CA ILE A 87 -1.05 -1.29 -4.05
C ILE A 87 -1.28 -2.73 -3.63
N ILE A 88 -0.64 -3.10 -2.51
CA ILE A 88 -0.83 -4.40 -1.87
C ILE A 88 -1.61 -4.15 -0.58
N MET A 89 -2.83 -4.72 -0.51
CA MET A 89 -3.61 -4.66 0.73
C MET A 89 -3.12 -5.74 1.68
N THR A 90 -2.95 -5.39 2.96
CA THR A 90 -2.71 -6.39 3.99
C THR A 90 -3.98 -6.61 4.78
N THR A 91 -4.30 -7.86 5.09
CA THR A 91 -5.60 -8.23 5.59
C THR A 91 -5.51 -9.34 6.63
N ALA A 92 -6.39 -9.32 7.62
CA ALA A 92 -6.54 -10.41 8.56
C ALA A 92 -7.29 -11.57 7.90
N LEU A 93 -7.13 -12.76 8.49
CA LEU A 93 -7.83 -13.95 8.02
C LEU A 93 -9.34 -13.75 8.12
N GLY A 94 -10.07 -14.10 7.07
CA GLY A 94 -11.53 -14.02 7.05
C GLY A 94 -12.10 -12.72 6.45
N GLU A 95 -11.27 -11.80 6.00
CA GLU A 95 -11.72 -10.54 5.39
C GLU A 95 -11.95 -10.65 3.87
N THR A 96 -12.52 -11.77 3.41
CA THR A 96 -12.68 -12.10 1.99
C THR A 96 -13.48 -11.07 1.20
N GLU A 97 -14.58 -10.58 1.79
CA GLU A 97 -15.43 -9.58 1.14
C GLU A 97 -14.70 -8.25 0.94
N LEU A 98 -13.89 -7.85 1.93
CA LEU A 98 -13.10 -6.61 1.86
C LEU A 98 -11.99 -6.73 0.82
N VAL A 99 -11.38 -7.89 0.70
CA VAL A 99 -10.36 -8.16 -0.32
C VAL A 99 -10.98 -8.04 -1.72
N LYS A 100 -12.16 -8.61 -1.92
CA LYS A 100 -12.88 -8.53 -3.19
C LYS A 100 -13.19 -7.08 -3.54
N GLU A 101 -13.71 -6.31 -2.58
CA GLU A 101 -13.99 -4.89 -2.76
C GLU A 101 -12.73 -4.11 -3.14
N ALA A 102 -11.59 -4.41 -2.49
CA ALA A 102 -10.33 -3.76 -2.78
C ALA A 102 -9.87 -4.01 -4.23
N PHE A 103 -9.99 -5.26 -4.72
CA PHE A 103 -9.67 -5.56 -6.11
C PHE A 103 -10.57 -4.80 -7.09
N GLU A 104 -11.86 -4.71 -6.80
CA GLU A 104 -12.80 -3.95 -7.62
C GLU A 104 -12.45 -2.47 -7.68
N LEU A 105 -11.87 -1.93 -6.60
CA LEU A 105 -11.42 -0.54 -6.50
C LEU A 105 -10.02 -0.30 -7.08
N GLY A 106 -9.32 -1.35 -7.49
CA GLY A 106 -8.03 -1.21 -8.17
C GLY A 106 -6.80 -1.59 -7.36
N SER A 107 -6.95 -2.35 -6.26
CA SER A 107 -5.82 -2.97 -5.58
C SER A 107 -5.13 -3.96 -6.53
N ASP A 108 -3.82 -4.01 -6.52
CA ASP A 108 -3.04 -4.89 -7.41
C ASP A 108 -2.84 -6.28 -6.82
N ALA A 109 -2.84 -6.39 -5.50
CA ALA A 109 -2.63 -7.65 -4.81
C ALA A 109 -3.08 -7.55 -3.35
N TYR A 110 -3.05 -8.67 -2.65
CA TYR A 110 -3.26 -8.70 -1.20
C TYR A 110 -2.29 -9.69 -0.55
N ALA A 111 -2.06 -9.52 0.74
CA ALA A 111 -1.29 -10.44 1.56
C ALA A 111 -2.01 -10.62 2.89
N SER A 112 -2.27 -11.86 3.29
CA SER A 112 -2.91 -12.13 4.58
C SER A 112 -1.90 -12.13 5.72
N LYS A 113 -2.37 -11.67 6.87
CA LYS A 113 -1.57 -11.71 8.10
C LYS A 113 -1.71 -13.09 8.78
N PRO A 114 -0.65 -13.64 9.37
CA PRO A 114 0.70 -13.07 9.47
C PRO A 114 1.42 -13.04 8.13
N ILE A 115 2.19 -11.96 7.90
CA ILE A 115 2.84 -11.73 6.61
C ILE A 115 3.92 -12.78 6.35
N ASP A 116 3.80 -13.45 5.20
CA ASP A 116 4.79 -14.41 4.70
C ASP A 116 5.70 -13.69 3.70
N LEU A 117 6.96 -13.51 4.07
CA LEU A 117 7.92 -12.75 3.25
C LEU A 117 8.17 -13.38 1.88
N LYS A 118 8.10 -14.70 1.78
CA LYS A 118 8.26 -15.38 0.49
C LYS A 118 7.11 -15.03 -0.45
N LYS A 119 5.89 -15.00 0.08
CA LYS A 119 4.70 -14.64 -0.70
C LYS A 119 4.73 -13.18 -1.13
N ILE A 120 5.13 -12.28 -0.25
CA ILE A 120 5.28 -10.86 -0.57
C ILE A 120 6.29 -10.67 -1.69
N LYS A 121 7.44 -11.35 -1.61
CA LYS A 121 8.46 -11.28 -2.65
C LYS A 121 7.91 -11.75 -3.99
N GLN A 122 7.18 -12.86 -4.01
CA GLN A 122 6.54 -13.39 -5.22
C GLN A 122 5.55 -12.38 -5.82
N VAL A 123 4.77 -11.71 -4.97
CA VAL A 123 3.83 -10.67 -5.39
C VAL A 123 4.59 -9.51 -6.02
N MET A 124 5.67 -9.05 -5.41
CA MET A 124 6.48 -7.96 -5.95
C MET A 124 7.08 -8.32 -7.31
N GLU A 125 7.50 -9.57 -7.48
CA GLU A 125 7.99 -10.07 -8.76
C GLU A 125 6.88 -10.04 -9.83
N LYS A 126 5.68 -10.52 -9.49
CA LYS A 126 4.52 -10.51 -10.39
C LYS A 126 4.10 -9.11 -10.79
N LEU A 127 4.24 -8.15 -9.90
CA LEU A 127 3.92 -6.75 -10.16
C LEU A 127 5.05 -6.01 -10.87
N SER A 128 6.12 -6.70 -11.21
CA SER A 128 7.31 -6.14 -11.87
C SER A 128 8.00 -5.04 -11.06
N LEU A 129 7.90 -5.10 -9.74
CA LEU A 129 8.57 -4.18 -8.83
C LEU A 129 10.02 -4.58 -8.60
N ILE A 130 10.29 -5.89 -8.68
CA ILE A 130 11.64 -6.46 -8.56
C ILE A 130 11.82 -7.54 -9.64
N GLY A 131 13.07 -7.85 -9.92
CA GLY A 131 13.44 -8.83 -10.94
C GLY A 131 13.31 -10.30 -10.56
#